data_90439d45828bba31c23aa01b43f0abe6
#
_entry.id   90439d45828bba31c23aa01b43f0abe6
#
_cell.length_a   1.000
_cell.length_b   1.000
_cell.length_c   1.000
_cell.angle_alpha   90.00
_cell.angle_beta   90.00
_cell.angle_gamma   90.00
#
_symmetry.space_group_name_H-M   'P 1'
#
loop_
_entity.id
_entity.type
_entity.pdbx_description
1 polymer ?
#
loop_
_entity_poly.entity_id
_entity_poly.type
_entity_poly.pdbx_seq_one_letter_code
_entity_poly.pdbx_strand_id
1 'polypeptide(L)'
;MDNEVLKAIRERRSIRRFKPEQITDEELTAVLEAGTWAATGHGTQAPFIVAVQNPAQRDLLASLNAEIFGIDSDPYYGAPTLVLVFAPKDNDNNYRDGSLVLGN
;
A
#
# COMPACT_ATOMS: atom_id res chain seq x y z
N MET A 1 11.64 27.24 5.35
CA MET A 1 10.48 26.69 6.10
C MET A 1 10.73 25.23 6.43
N ASP A 2 10.47 24.86 7.65
CA ASP A 2 10.57 23.46 8.08
C ASP A 2 9.33 23.12 8.92
N ASN A 3 8.75 21.93 8.66
CA ASN A 3 7.60 21.41 9.38
C ASN A 3 7.57 19.88 9.27
N GLU A 4 6.73 19.24 10.07
CA GLU A 4 6.65 17.78 10.14
C GLU A 4 6.32 17.12 8.80
N VAL A 5 5.52 17.76 7.95
CA VAL A 5 5.18 17.25 6.61
C VAL A 5 6.41 17.22 5.71
N LEU A 6 7.14 18.33 5.62
CA LEU A 6 8.36 18.41 4.82
C LEU A 6 9.44 17.45 5.33
N LYS A 7 9.53 17.29 6.64
CA LYS A 7 10.42 16.34 7.27
C LYS A 7 10.07 14.90 6.86
N ALA A 8 8.82 14.50 6.99
CA ALA A 8 8.36 13.17 6.57
C ALA A 8 8.66 12.87 5.10
N ILE A 9 8.43 13.83 4.22
CA ILE A 9 8.73 13.71 2.79
C ILE A 9 10.22 13.47 2.54
N ARG A 10 11.09 14.23 3.21
CA ARG A 10 12.55 14.13 3.05
C ARG A 10 13.13 12.86 3.66
N GLU A 11 12.57 12.40 4.77
CA GLU A 11 13.06 11.24 5.53
C GLU A 11 12.51 9.91 5.04
N ARG A 12 11.48 9.92 4.20
CA ARG A 12 10.93 8.70 3.63
C ARG A 12 12.01 7.85 2.95
N ARG A 13 12.00 6.57 3.22
CA ARG A 13 12.89 5.58 2.57
C ARG A 13 12.07 4.39 2.07
N SER A 14 12.58 3.73 1.05
CA SER A 14 12.06 2.44 0.59
C SER A 14 12.49 1.35 1.57
N ILE A 15 11.58 0.95 2.44
CA ILE A 15 11.82 -0.09 3.44
C ILE A 15 11.68 -1.46 2.76
N ARG A 16 12.70 -2.31 2.93
CA ARG A 16 12.75 -3.67 2.37
C ARG A 16 13.09 -4.72 3.42
N ARG A 17 12.79 -4.44 4.66
CA ARG A 17 12.90 -5.35 5.79
C ARG A 17 11.87 -4.97 6.83
N PHE A 18 10.97 -5.87 7.12
CA PHE A 18 9.87 -5.65 8.05
C PHE A 18 10.02 -6.54 9.27
N LYS A 19 9.50 -6.08 10.39
CA LYS A 19 9.39 -6.88 11.61
C LYS A 19 8.32 -7.96 11.43
N PRO A 20 8.46 -9.13 12.08
CA PRO A 20 7.45 -10.19 12.00
C PRO A 20 6.17 -9.87 12.79
N GLU A 21 6.24 -8.93 13.74
CA GLU A 21 5.09 -8.54 14.55
C GLU A 21 4.05 -7.81 13.71
N GLN A 22 2.79 -8.20 13.89
CA GLN A 22 1.67 -7.52 13.24
C GLN A 22 1.45 -6.14 13.85
N ILE A 23 1.08 -5.19 13.00
CA ILE A 23 0.66 -3.86 13.44
C ILE A 23 -0.68 -3.94 14.18
N THR A 24 -0.95 -2.96 15.04
CA THR A 24 -2.22 -2.85 15.76
C THR A 24 -3.35 -2.44 14.81
N ASP A 25 -4.59 -2.68 15.22
CA ASP A 25 -5.76 -2.25 14.46
C ASP A 25 -5.82 -0.71 14.35
N GLU A 26 -5.34 0.00 15.36
CA GLU A 26 -5.25 1.46 15.33
C GLU A 26 -4.24 1.95 14.28
N GLU A 27 -3.07 1.35 14.23
CA GLU A 27 -2.04 1.65 13.22
C GLU A 27 -2.54 1.33 11.80
N LEU A 28 -3.17 0.17 11.63
CA LEU A 28 -3.76 -0.20 10.34
C LEU A 28 -4.83 0.80 9.90
N THR A 29 -5.73 1.17 10.81
CA THR A 29 -6.79 2.14 10.53
C THR A 29 -6.20 3.49 10.10
N ALA A 30 -5.18 3.98 10.78
CA ALA A 30 -4.52 5.24 10.44
C ALA A 30 -3.92 5.20 9.02
N VAL A 31 -3.26 4.10 8.66
CA VAL A 31 -2.68 3.92 7.32
C VAL A 31 -3.76 3.89 6.25
N LEU A 32 -4.82 3.11 6.47
CA LEU A 32 -5.93 3.01 5.50
C LEU A 32 -6.67 4.33 5.34
N GLU A 33 -6.92 5.03 6.43
CA GLU A 33 -7.55 6.35 6.41
C GLU A 33 -6.72 7.35 5.61
N ALA A 34 -5.41 7.39 5.81
CA ALA A 34 -4.52 8.26 5.03
C ALA A 34 -4.67 8.02 3.53
N GLY A 35 -4.77 6.78 3.09
CA GLY A 35 -5.00 6.43 1.69
C GLY A 35 -6.33 6.96 1.15
N THR A 36 -7.38 6.99 1.96
CA THR A 36 -8.71 7.47 1.54
C THR A 36 -8.76 8.99 1.31
N TRP A 37 -7.80 9.73 1.84
CA TRP A 37 -7.70 11.19 1.66
C TRP A 37 -6.92 11.61 0.40
N ALA A 38 -6.44 10.66 -0.37
CA ALA A 38 -5.75 10.98 -1.63
C ALA A 38 -6.69 11.68 -2.62
N ALA A 39 -6.13 12.64 -3.34
CA ALA A 39 -6.86 13.30 -4.43
C ALA A 39 -7.15 12.32 -5.57
N THR A 40 -8.27 12.49 -6.24
CA THR A 40 -8.66 11.69 -7.42
C THR A 40 -9.14 12.58 -8.55
N GLY A 41 -9.01 12.11 -9.79
CA GLY A 41 -9.52 12.80 -10.96
C GLY A 41 -11.03 13.06 -10.85
N HIS A 42 -11.45 14.31 -11.00
CA HIS A 42 -12.84 14.74 -10.82
C HIS A 42 -13.45 14.43 -9.44
N GLY A 43 -12.65 14.16 -8.45
CA GLY A 43 -13.12 13.84 -7.09
C GLY A 43 -13.95 12.56 -7.00
N THR A 44 -13.74 11.61 -7.89
CA THR A 44 -14.56 10.38 -7.97
C THR A 44 -14.36 9.43 -6.79
N GLN A 45 -13.19 9.47 -6.12
CA GLN A 45 -12.82 8.54 -5.03
C GLN A 45 -13.04 7.07 -5.42
N ALA A 46 -12.76 6.74 -6.67
CA ALA A 46 -13.01 5.43 -7.25
C ALA A 46 -12.07 4.31 -6.76
N PRO A 47 -10.79 4.57 -6.45
CA PRO A 47 -9.92 3.53 -5.88
C PRO A 47 -10.45 3.03 -4.55
N PHE A 48 -10.21 1.73 -4.27
CA PHE A 48 -10.48 1.14 -2.97
C PHE A 48 -9.29 0.34 -2.47
N ILE A 49 -9.23 0.16 -1.17
CA ILE A 49 -8.08 -0.42 -0.47
C ILE A 49 -8.52 -1.72 0.20
N VAL A 50 -7.70 -2.75 0.06
CA VAL A 50 -7.87 -4.04 0.75
C VAL A 50 -6.64 -4.31 1.59
N ALA A 51 -6.83 -4.53 2.89
CA ALA A 51 -5.78 -4.99 3.78
C ALA A 51 -5.83 -6.51 3.93
N VAL A 52 -4.69 -7.16 3.77
CA VAL A 52 -4.54 -8.62 3.92
C VAL A 52 -3.62 -8.90 5.08
N GLN A 53 -4.15 -9.51 6.13
CA GLN A 53 -3.42 -9.87 7.35
C GLN A 53 -3.49 -11.37 7.66
N ASN A 54 -4.38 -12.11 7.02
CA ASN A 54 -4.40 -13.57 7.15
C ASN A 54 -3.10 -14.16 6.59
N PRO A 55 -2.32 -14.91 7.39
CA PRO A 55 -1.01 -15.41 6.95
C PRO A 55 -1.06 -16.28 5.69
N ALA A 56 -2.05 -17.15 5.56
CA ALA A 56 -2.18 -18.03 4.40
C ALA A 56 -2.48 -17.24 3.12
N GLN A 57 -3.36 -16.25 3.20
CA GLN A 57 -3.67 -15.37 2.06
C GLN A 57 -2.50 -14.47 1.70
N ARG A 58 -1.82 -13.94 2.71
CA ARG A 58 -0.60 -13.14 2.54
C ARG A 58 0.48 -13.93 1.80
N ASP A 59 0.73 -15.15 2.22
CA ASP A 59 1.75 -16.01 1.63
C ASP A 59 1.38 -16.45 0.21
N LEU A 60 0.10 -16.71 -0.06
CA LEU A 60 -0.39 -16.98 -1.40
C LEU A 60 -0.12 -15.80 -2.34
N LEU A 61 -0.43 -14.57 -1.92
CA LEU A 61 -0.16 -13.37 -2.72
C LEU A 61 1.34 -13.18 -2.96
N ALA A 62 2.17 -13.42 -1.96
CA ALA A 62 3.62 -13.35 -2.09
C ALA A 62 4.13 -14.37 -3.13
N SER A 63 3.63 -15.60 -3.07
CA SER A 63 4.00 -16.67 -4.00
C SER A 63 3.60 -16.32 -5.45
N LEU A 64 2.37 -15.84 -5.65
CA LEU A 64 1.88 -15.46 -6.98
C LEU A 64 2.69 -14.29 -7.58
N ASN A 65 3.02 -13.29 -6.76
CA ASN A 65 3.83 -12.17 -7.23
C ASN A 65 5.28 -12.56 -7.47
N ALA A 66 5.86 -13.44 -6.65
CA ALA A 66 7.21 -13.97 -6.87
C ALA A 66 7.30 -14.69 -8.21
N GLU A 67 6.28 -15.49 -8.56
CA GLU A 67 6.18 -16.18 -9.85
C GLU A 67 6.15 -15.19 -11.02
N ILE A 68 5.34 -14.12 -10.92
CA ILE A 68 5.26 -13.08 -11.95
C ILE A 68 6.60 -12.35 -12.12
N PHE A 69 7.30 -12.05 -11.03
CA PHE A 69 8.62 -11.41 -11.08
C PHE A 69 9.76 -12.37 -11.45
N GLY A 70 9.53 -13.68 -11.44
CA GLY A 70 10.57 -14.67 -11.70
C GLY A 70 11.65 -14.73 -10.61
N ILE A 71 11.25 -14.57 -9.34
CA ILE A 71 12.15 -14.60 -8.17
C ILE A 71 11.74 -15.70 -7.20
N ASP A 72 12.68 -16.20 -6.40
CA ASP A 72 12.46 -17.25 -5.40
C ASP A 72 12.23 -16.68 -3.98
N SER A 73 12.33 -15.37 -3.82
CA SER A 73 12.19 -14.69 -2.53
C SER A 73 10.82 -14.05 -2.36
N ASP A 74 10.50 -13.67 -1.12
CA ASP A 74 9.28 -12.91 -0.82
C ASP A 74 9.36 -11.48 -1.36
N PRO A 75 8.54 -11.09 -2.36
CA PRO A 75 8.57 -9.74 -2.92
C PRO A 75 8.11 -8.66 -1.94
N TYR A 76 7.52 -9.04 -0.81
CA TYR A 76 7.05 -8.15 0.23
C TYR A 76 7.95 -8.11 1.47
N TYR A 77 9.14 -8.70 1.38
CA TYR A 77 10.19 -8.59 2.39
C TYR A 77 9.76 -8.96 3.81
N GLY A 78 8.89 -9.95 3.93
CA GLY A 78 8.41 -10.45 5.23
C GLY A 78 7.35 -9.58 5.90
N ALA A 79 6.80 -8.57 5.22
CA ALA A 79 5.73 -7.74 5.79
C ALA A 79 4.51 -8.59 6.15
N PRO A 80 4.02 -8.55 7.41
CA PRO A 80 2.88 -9.37 7.83
C PRO A 80 1.53 -8.80 7.38
N THR A 81 1.47 -7.52 7.02
CA THR A 81 0.29 -6.87 6.41
C THR A 81 0.61 -6.44 5.00
N LEU A 82 -0.28 -6.76 4.06
CA LEU A 82 -0.25 -6.23 2.70
C LEU A 82 -1.41 -5.27 2.51
N VAL A 83 -1.14 -4.15 1.88
CA VAL A 83 -2.17 -3.19 1.48
C VAL A 83 -2.26 -3.18 -0.04
N LEU A 84 -3.41 -3.53 -0.56
CA LEU A 84 -3.68 -3.61 -1.99
C LEU A 84 -4.57 -2.44 -2.40
N VAL A 85 -4.17 -1.73 -3.43
CA VAL A 85 -4.97 -0.63 -3.98
C VAL A 85 -5.52 -1.05 -5.33
N PHE A 86 -6.83 -0.98 -5.47
CA PHE A 86 -7.56 -1.28 -6.70
C PHE A 86 -8.19 -0.01 -7.27
N ALA A 87 -8.21 0.11 -8.58
CA ALA A 87 -8.91 1.18 -9.26
C ALA A 87 -9.73 0.61 -10.43
N PRO A 88 -10.91 1.18 -10.73
CA PRO A 88 -11.77 0.70 -11.80
C PRO A 88 -11.06 0.70 -13.16
N LYS A 89 -11.18 -0.40 -13.88
CA LYS A 89 -10.49 -0.61 -15.15
C LYS A 89 -10.96 0.34 -16.26
N ASP A 90 -12.19 0.78 -16.19
CA ASP A 90 -12.85 1.67 -17.14
C ASP A 90 -12.68 3.17 -16.80
N ASN A 91 -11.94 3.50 -15.75
CA ASN A 91 -11.64 4.87 -15.37
C ASN A 91 -10.30 5.30 -15.98
N ASP A 92 -10.32 6.34 -16.83
CA ASP A 92 -9.13 6.86 -17.52
C ASP A 92 -8.03 7.35 -16.57
N ASN A 93 -8.40 7.68 -15.33
CA ASN A 93 -7.47 8.15 -14.29
C ASN A 93 -7.02 7.03 -13.34
N ASN A 94 -7.36 5.77 -13.59
CA ASN A 94 -7.18 4.67 -12.64
C ASN A 94 -5.74 4.52 -12.11
N TYR A 95 -4.74 4.54 -13.00
CA TYR A 95 -3.33 4.43 -12.58
C TYR A 95 -2.86 5.63 -11.76
N ARG A 96 -3.28 6.83 -12.16
CA ARG A 96 -2.92 8.06 -11.45
C ARG A 96 -3.56 8.11 -10.08
N ASP A 97 -4.85 7.83 -10.01
CA ASP A 97 -5.61 7.84 -8.76
C ASP A 97 -5.11 6.75 -7.79
N GLY A 98 -4.89 5.54 -8.28
CA GLY A 98 -4.31 4.46 -7.47
C GLY A 98 -2.90 4.78 -6.97
N SER A 99 -2.08 5.42 -7.79
CA SER A 99 -0.72 5.84 -7.41
C SER A 99 -0.75 6.93 -6.34
N LEU A 100 -1.70 7.87 -6.40
CA LEU A 100 -1.87 8.89 -5.36
C LEU A 100 -2.30 8.27 -4.02
N VAL A 101 -3.16 7.27 -4.03
CA VAL A 101 -3.53 6.52 -2.82
C VAL A 101 -2.30 5.88 -2.19
N LEU A 102 -1.45 5.22 -3.01
CA LEU A 102 -0.21 4.62 -2.52
C LEU A 102 0.79 5.65 -1.98
N GLY A 103 0.83 6.82 -2.58
CA GLY A 103 1.72 7.90 -2.15
C GLY A 103 1.28 8.59 -0.86
N ASN A 104 0.01 8.59 -0.60
CA ASN A 104 -0.59 9.26 0.55
C ASN A 104 -0.46 8.45 1.84
#